data_9cc52aa4692f80f7e49038b17d937404
#
_entry.id   9cc52aa4692f80f7e49038b17d937404
#
_cell.length_a   1.000
_cell.length_b   1.000
_cell.length_c   1.000
_cell.angle_alpha   90.00
_cell.angle_beta   90.00
_cell.angle_gamma   90.00
#
_symmetry.space_group_name_H-M   'P 1'
#
loop_
_entity.id
_entity.type
_entity.pdbx_description
1 polymer ?
#
loop_
_entity_poly.entity_id
_entity_poly.type
_entity_poly.pdbx_seq_one_letter_code
_entity_poly.pdbx_strand_id
1 'polypeptide(L)'
;SKQTWAFDDPEGIPPFFRRWGGITLLLSGPGTKRDLTSARPLIDDPAQYGLDDPDTIVDVGLTSNRSIQFRLGDLTTDGQHNYSQVIGFPDLFLITSTWVDVISRIAYDPPIPMWFVQRHPSTISELNIHYGNPALKETHRISFVQNQGQPGWQVQDFDTDPSLRPIDEDRWNEFSSRVSRADEISVAVPWVADRDYSPWGITENSTAIEIRFTGKTDSGTTFTDGVLLLLGDKTEDEQFYYAKNQTTYSIQPVLQLNADWVDTVLEFGNDIPYGD
;
A
#
# COMPACT_ATOMS: atom_id res chain seq x y z
N SER A 1 -21.07 -15.64 -11.05
CA SER A 1 -20.33 -14.80 -10.08
C SER A 1 -18.88 -14.70 -10.55
N LYS A 2 -18.37 -13.49 -10.75
CA LYS A 2 -16.93 -13.30 -10.97
C LYS A 2 -16.24 -13.72 -9.68
N GLN A 3 -15.42 -14.76 -9.73
CA GLN A 3 -14.53 -15.09 -8.62
C GLN A 3 -13.56 -13.91 -8.46
N THR A 4 -13.61 -13.27 -7.31
CA THR A 4 -12.69 -12.20 -6.93
C THR A 4 -11.67 -12.77 -5.97
N TRP A 5 -10.39 -12.47 -6.20
CA TRP A 5 -9.32 -12.79 -5.26
C TRP A 5 -9.36 -11.81 -4.10
N ALA A 6 -9.14 -12.32 -2.90
CA ALA A 6 -8.98 -11.52 -1.69
C ALA A 6 -7.89 -12.15 -0.82
N PHE A 7 -7.25 -11.35 0.02
CA PHE A 7 -6.36 -11.84 1.05
C PHE A 7 -7.16 -12.43 2.22
N ASP A 8 -6.62 -13.45 2.87
CA ASP A 8 -7.13 -13.94 4.15
C ASP A 8 -6.58 -13.08 5.32
N ASP A 9 -5.39 -12.51 5.14
CA ASP A 9 -4.79 -11.58 6.08
C ASP A 9 -4.13 -10.42 5.31
N PRO A 10 -4.65 -9.18 5.43
CA PRO A 10 -5.91 -8.82 6.09
C PRO A 10 -7.14 -9.33 5.33
N GLU A 11 -8.10 -9.89 6.07
CA GLU A 11 -9.25 -10.59 5.52
C GLU A 11 -10.10 -9.70 4.59
N GLY A 12 -10.47 -10.25 3.44
CA GLY A 12 -11.38 -9.61 2.50
C GLY A 12 -10.78 -8.52 1.62
N ILE A 13 -9.51 -8.15 1.81
CA ILE A 13 -8.85 -7.14 0.99
C ILE A 13 -8.51 -7.70 -0.39
N PRO A 14 -8.95 -7.08 -1.50
CA PRO A 14 -8.56 -7.52 -2.83
C PRO A 14 -7.12 -7.14 -3.14
N PRO A 15 -6.39 -7.97 -3.91
CA PRO A 15 -5.04 -7.65 -4.33
C PRO A 15 -5.01 -6.40 -5.23
N PHE A 16 -3.99 -5.58 -5.05
CA PHE A 16 -3.74 -4.43 -5.92
C PHE A 16 -2.98 -4.84 -7.17
N PHE A 17 -3.71 -5.33 -8.17
CA PHE A 17 -3.14 -5.87 -9.39
C PHE A 17 -2.27 -4.90 -10.21
N ARG A 18 -2.42 -3.59 -10.03
CA ARG A 18 -1.56 -2.61 -10.70
C ARG A 18 -0.11 -2.65 -10.21
N ARG A 19 0.09 -3.00 -8.94
CA ARG A 19 1.43 -3.18 -8.36
C ARG A 19 2.10 -4.44 -8.89
N TRP A 20 1.30 -5.44 -9.28
CA TRP A 20 1.73 -6.76 -9.67
C TRP A 20 1.05 -7.21 -10.97
N GLY A 21 1.31 -6.48 -12.06
CA GLY A 21 0.76 -6.84 -13.36
C GLY A 21 1.00 -8.32 -13.70
N GLY A 22 -0.08 -9.04 -14.01
CA GLY A 22 0.02 -10.44 -14.45
C GLY A 22 0.09 -11.51 -13.36
N ILE A 23 0.02 -11.16 -12.07
CA ILE A 23 0.09 -12.15 -10.96
C ILE A 23 -0.95 -13.27 -11.08
N THR A 24 -2.14 -12.97 -11.58
CA THR A 24 -3.19 -13.98 -11.79
C THR A 24 -2.81 -15.01 -12.85
N LEU A 25 -2.03 -14.62 -13.86
CA LEU A 25 -1.48 -15.53 -14.86
C LEU A 25 -0.40 -16.43 -14.24
N LEU A 26 0.39 -15.89 -13.33
CA LEU A 26 1.42 -16.64 -12.60
C LEU A 26 0.81 -17.65 -11.63
N LEU A 27 -0.30 -17.29 -10.97
CA LEU A 27 -1.05 -18.20 -10.11
C LEU A 27 -1.84 -19.27 -10.87
N SER A 28 -2.06 -19.10 -12.18
CA SER A 28 -2.76 -20.11 -13.00
C SER A 28 -1.94 -21.37 -13.25
N GLY A 29 -0.66 -21.35 -12.95
CA GLY A 29 0.23 -22.51 -12.97
C GLY A 29 1.66 -22.14 -13.38
N PRO A 30 2.66 -22.80 -12.78
CA PRO A 30 4.05 -22.62 -13.18
C PRO A 30 4.28 -23.16 -14.60
N GLY A 31 5.06 -22.41 -15.39
CA GLY A 31 5.65 -22.95 -16.60
C GLY A 31 6.64 -24.04 -16.21
N THR A 32 6.33 -25.29 -16.50
CA THR A 32 7.26 -26.40 -16.29
C THR A 32 7.95 -26.72 -17.60
N LYS A 33 9.27 -26.91 -17.55
CA LYS A 33 10.00 -27.51 -18.67
C LYS A 33 9.64 -29.00 -18.70
N ARG A 34 8.80 -29.39 -19.62
CA ARG A 34 8.36 -30.77 -19.79
C ARG A 34 9.08 -31.38 -20.99
N ASP A 35 10.08 -32.17 -20.74
CA ASP A 35 10.59 -33.08 -21.74
C ASP A 35 9.80 -34.39 -21.65
N LEU A 36 8.94 -34.65 -22.66
CA LEU A 36 8.12 -35.86 -22.72
C LEU A 36 8.92 -37.09 -23.14
N THR A 37 10.16 -36.90 -23.57
CA THR A 37 11.02 -37.98 -24.12
C THR A 37 12.02 -38.51 -23.11
N SER A 38 12.30 -37.79 -22.05
CA SER A 38 13.25 -38.19 -21.00
C SER A 38 12.52 -38.84 -19.84
N ALA A 39 13.12 -39.90 -19.28
CA ALA A 39 12.70 -40.42 -17.99
C ALA A 39 12.83 -39.30 -16.93
N ARG A 40 11.78 -39.05 -16.18
CA ARG A 40 11.81 -38.03 -15.11
C ARG A 40 12.77 -38.54 -14.03
N PRO A 41 13.70 -37.70 -13.59
CA PRO A 41 14.50 -38.10 -12.44
C PRO A 41 13.57 -38.20 -11.22
N LEU A 42 13.75 -39.28 -10.47
CA LEU A 42 13.12 -39.44 -9.18
C LEU A 42 13.98 -38.72 -8.13
N ILE A 43 13.30 -38.25 -7.07
CA ILE A 43 14.00 -37.62 -5.97
C ILE A 43 14.48 -38.73 -5.04
N ASP A 44 15.76 -39.07 -5.13
CA ASP A 44 16.42 -40.05 -4.26
C ASP A 44 16.87 -39.42 -2.94
N ASP A 45 17.36 -38.18 -3.00
CA ASP A 45 17.82 -37.41 -1.86
C ASP A 45 17.36 -35.96 -2.01
N PRO A 46 16.29 -35.55 -1.27
CA PRO A 46 15.73 -34.20 -1.36
C PRO A 46 16.74 -33.09 -1.01
N ALA A 47 17.71 -33.36 -0.13
CA ALA A 47 18.69 -32.38 0.30
C ALA A 47 19.59 -31.88 -0.86
N GLN A 48 19.85 -32.72 -1.87
CA GLN A 48 20.63 -32.33 -3.05
C GLN A 48 19.96 -31.21 -3.88
N TYR A 49 18.69 -31.00 -3.68
CA TYR A 49 17.88 -30.07 -4.45
C TYR A 49 17.28 -28.94 -3.58
N GLY A 50 17.68 -28.86 -2.28
CA GLY A 50 17.07 -27.93 -1.32
C GLY A 50 15.60 -28.24 -1.01
N LEU A 51 15.15 -29.50 -1.13
CA LEU A 51 13.74 -29.90 -0.98
C LEU A 51 13.42 -30.53 0.38
N ASP A 52 14.42 -30.81 1.21
CA ASP A 52 14.26 -31.32 2.58
C ASP A 52 13.85 -30.21 3.56
N ASP A 53 14.46 -29.00 3.38
CA ASP A 53 14.11 -27.78 4.13
C ASP A 53 13.95 -26.60 3.14
N PRO A 54 12.88 -26.59 2.33
CA PRO A 54 12.70 -25.62 1.26
C PRO A 54 12.35 -24.24 1.80
N ASP A 55 12.98 -23.19 1.27
CA ASP A 55 12.69 -21.78 1.62
C ASP A 55 11.24 -21.39 1.33
N THR A 56 10.60 -22.05 0.37
CA THR A 56 9.23 -21.72 -0.04
C THR A 56 8.38 -22.98 -0.21
N ILE A 57 7.23 -22.98 0.45
CA ILE A 57 6.18 -23.98 0.28
C ILE A 57 4.92 -23.26 -0.22
N VAL A 58 4.31 -23.78 -1.27
CA VAL A 58 3.08 -23.22 -1.86
C VAL A 58 1.95 -24.23 -1.74
N ASP A 59 0.92 -23.89 -0.97
CA ASP A 59 -0.31 -24.66 -0.87
C ASP A 59 -1.40 -24.04 -1.75
N VAL A 60 -1.91 -24.81 -2.71
CA VAL A 60 -2.97 -24.37 -3.61
C VAL A 60 -4.26 -25.14 -3.28
N GLY A 61 -5.23 -24.47 -2.68
CA GLY A 61 -6.57 -24.99 -2.47
C GLY A 61 -7.40 -24.95 -3.76
N LEU A 62 -8.05 -26.05 -4.10
CA LEU A 62 -8.92 -26.14 -5.27
C LEU A 62 -10.39 -26.15 -4.84
N THR A 63 -11.27 -25.68 -5.72
CA THR A 63 -12.73 -25.64 -5.48
C THR A 63 -13.37 -27.02 -5.22
N SER A 64 -12.65 -28.10 -5.55
CA SER A 64 -13.05 -29.50 -5.32
C SER A 64 -12.68 -30.01 -3.92
N ASN A 65 -12.36 -29.14 -2.96
CA ASN A 65 -11.85 -29.49 -1.63
C ASN A 65 -10.56 -30.35 -1.69
N ARG A 66 -9.75 -30.15 -2.73
CA ARG A 66 -8.44 -30.77 -2.92
C ARG A 66 -7.38 -29.68 -2.75
N SER A 67 -6.21 -30.07 -2.30
CA SER A 67 -5.04 -29.19 -2.25
C SER A 67 -3.89 -29.79 -3.05
N ILE A 68 -3.06 -28.93 -3.58
CA ILE A 68 -1.78 -29.27 -4.21
C ILE A 68 -0.71 -28.48 -3.47
N GLN A 69 0.30 -29.19 -2.95
CA GLN A 69 1.43 -28.55 -2.30
C GLN A 69 2.67 -28.70 -3.16
N PHE A 70 3.34 -27.57 -3.38
CA PHE A 70 4.63 -27.49 -4.04
C PHE A 70 5.72 -27.16 -3.03
N ARG A 71 6.84 -27.86 -3.09
CA ARG A 71 8.09 -27.46 -2.45
C ARG A 71 9.00 -26.87 -3.50
N LEU A 72 9.57 -25.70 -3.23
CA LEU A 72 10.47 -24.99 -4.12
C LEU A 72 11.86 -24.99 -3.48
N GLY A 73 12.78 -25.68 -4.12
CA GLY A 73 14.14 -25.86 -3.67
C GLY A 73 15.13 -24.93 -4.39
N ASP A 74 16.38 -25.35 -4.42
CA ASP A 74 17.51 -24.57 -4.91
C ASP A 74 17.38 -24.16 -6.38
N LEU A 75 18.08 -23.07 -6.71
CA LEU A 75 18.23 -22.60 -8.07
C LEU A 75 19.15 -23.56 -8.85
N THR A 76 18.80 -23.88 -10.09
CA THR A 76 19.69 -24.65 -10.97
C THR A 76 20.95 -23.88 -11.29
N THR A 77 22.03 -24.59 -11.66
CA THR A 77 23.34 -23.98 -11.95
C THR A 77 23.35 -22.98 -13.09
N ASP A 78 22.36 -23.07 -14.00
CA ASP A 78 22.17 -22.10 -15.09
C ASP A 78 21.36 -20.88 -14.68
N GLY A 79 20.82 -20.86 -13.45
CA GLY A 79 20.04 -19.75 -12.89
C GLY A 79 18.65 -19.54 -13.52
N GLN A 80 18.17 -20.48 -14.35
CA GLN A 80 16.92 -20.29 -15.07
C GLN A 80 15.73 -20.99 -14.43
N HIS A 81 15.99 -21.98 -13.57
CA HIS A 81 14.94 -22.80 -12.95
C HIS A 81 15.24 -23.06 -11.49
N ASN A 82 14.22 -23.38 -10.72
CA ASN A 82 14.37 -23.97 -9.40
C ASN A 82 13.94 -25.44 -9.45
N TYR A 83 14.60 -26.24 -8.64
CA TYR A 83 14.14 -27.60 -8.37
C TYR A 83 12.83 -27.53 -7.61
N SER A 84 11.92 -28.43 -7.91
CA SER A 84 10.62 -28.46 -7.23
C SER A 84 10.04 -29.86 -7.12
N GLN A 85 9.23 -30.06 -6.10
CA GLN A 85 8.49 -31.28 -5.85
C GLN A 85 7.01 -30.94 -5.67
N VAL A 86 6.14 -31.75 -6.26
CA VAL A 86 4.69 -31.78 -5.92
C VAL A 86 4.49 -32.91 -4.92
N ILE A 87 3.96 -32.59 -3.75
CA ILE A 87 3.76 -33.59 -2.69
C ILE A 87 2.79 -34.67 -3.17
N GLY A 88 3.17 -35.93 -2.96
CA GLY A 88 2.46 -37.11 -3.48
C GLY A 88 2.98 -37.61 -4.82
N PHE A 89 3.95 -36.92 -5.44
CA PHE A 89 4.62 -37.35 -6.65
C PHE A 89 6.13 -37.48 -6.40
N PRO A 90 6.75 -38.61 -6.83
CA PRO A 90 8.17 -38.83 -6.59
C PRO A 90 9.08 -38.09 -7.62
N ASP A 91 8.49 -37.49 -8.64
CA ASP A 91 9.22 -36.86 -9.74
C ASP A 91 9.83 -35.50 -9.31
N LEU A 92 11.05 -35.24 -9.78
CA LEU A 92 11.68 -33.93 -9.72
C LEU A 92 11.20 -33.06 -10.89
N PHE A 93 10.73 -31.86 -10.58
CA PHE A 93 10.30 -30.88 -11.58
C PHE A 93 11.27 -29.70 -11.61
N LEU A 94 11.36 -29.03 -12.76
CA LEU A 94 12.02 -27.76 -12.92
C LEU A 94 10.94 -26.70 -13.20
N ILE A 95 10.91 -25.68 -12.34
CA ILE A 95 10.01 -24.53 -12.46
C ILE A 95 10.84 -23.30 -12.78
N THR A 96 10.38 -22.42 -13.65
CA THR A 96 11.11 -21.19 -14.00
C THR A 96 11.37 -20.33 -12.76
N SER A 97 12.62 -19.87 -12.59
CA SER A 97 13.01 -19.02 -11.47
C SER A 97 12.13 -17.76 -11.36
N THR A 98 11.75 -17.16 -12.47
CA THR A 98 10.83 -16.00 -12.49
C THR A 98 9.50 -16.29 -11.80
N TRP A 99 8.94 -17.50 -11.95
CA TRP A 99 7.70 -17.86 -11.27
C TRP A 99 7.92 -18.02 -9.76
N VAL A 100 9.04 -18.66 -9.39
CA VAL A 100 9.42 -18.85 -7.98
C VAL A 100 9.64 -17.50 -7.29
N ASP A 101 10.38 -16.57 -7.93
CA ASP A 101 10.61 -15.22 -7.41
C ASP A 101 9.30 -14.47 -7.13
N VAL A 102 8.34 -14.54 -8.06
CA VAL A 102 7.06 -13.87 -7.90
C VAL A 102 6.23 -14.51 -6.78
N ILE A 103 6.18 -15.85 -6.71
CA ILE A 103 5.43 -16.54 -5.65
C ILE A 103 6.05 -16.29 -4.27
N SER A 104 7.37 -16.41 -4.16
CA SER A 104 8.05 -16.12 -2.90
C SER A 104 7.84 -14.66 -2.48
N ARG A 105 7.88 -13.74 -3.43
CA ARG A 105 7.63 -12.33 -3.18
C ARG A 105 6.23 -12.05 -2.61
N ILE A 106 5.20 -12.85 -2.94
CA ILE A 106 3.86 -12.69 -2.34
C ILE A 106 3.91 -12.80 -0.80
N ALA A 107 4.80 -13.62 -0.27
CA ALA A 107 4.90 -13.83 1.17
C ALA A 107 5.51 -12.62 1.92
N TYR A 108 6.53 -11.97 1.36
CA TYR A 108 7.24 -10.87 2.04
C TYR A 108 6.92 -9.47 1.50
N ASP A 109 6.30 -9.36 0.33
CA ASP A 109 5.86 -8.09 -0.28
C ASP A 109 4.52 -8.30 -1.00
N PRO A 110 3.44 -8.69 -0.29
CA PRO A 110 2.16 -8.97 -0.89
C PRO A 110 1.60 -7.73 -1.60
N PRO A 111 0.83 -7.88 -2.70
CA PRO A 111 0.24 -6.77 -3.41
C PRO A 111 -0.98 -6.20 -2.67
N ILE A 112 -0.80 -5.85 -1.42
CA ILE A 112 -1.81 -5.15 -0.62
C ILE A 112 -1.93 -3.72 -1.15
N PRO A 113 -3.13 -3.16 -1.26
CA PRO A 113 -3.33 -1.76 -1.60
C PRO A 113 -2.58 -0.84 -0.63
N MET A 114 -1.90 0.14 -1.15
CA MET A 114 -1.25 1.15 -0.33
C MET A 114 -2.28 2.24 -0.01
N TRP A 115 -2.79 2.26 1.19
CA TRP A 115 -3.76 3.28 1.63
C TRP A 115 -3.11 4.61 1.98
N PHE A 116 -1.81 4.60 2.27
CA PHE A 116 -1.01 5.79 2.44
C PHE A 116 0.25 5.69 1.57
N VAL A 117 0.49 6.72 0.76
CA VAL A 117 1.70 6.80 -0.07
C VAL A 117 2.81 7.43 0.77
N GLN A 118 3.83 6.63 1.08
CA GLN A 118 5.05 7.14 1.71
C GLN A 118 6.04 7.56 0.64
N ARG A 119 6.48 8.80 0.71
CA ARG A 119 7.46 9.38 -0.22
C ARG A 119 8.50 10.20 0.54
N HIS A 120 9.61 10.48 -0.12
CA HIS A 120 10.61 11.37 0.45
C HIS A 120 10.03 12.78 0.65
N PRO A 121 10.30 13.49 1.77
CA PRO A 121 9.74 14.81 2.07
C PRO A 121 9.91 15.82 0.93
N SER A 122 11.07 15.79 0.25
CA SER A 122 11.35 16.69 -0.89
C SER A 122 10.45 16.49 -2.11
N THR A 123 9.63 15.44 -2.14
CA THR A 123 8.67 15.18 -3.22
C THR A 123 7.27 15.69 -2.93
N ILE A 124 7.02 16.18 -1.71
CA ILE A 124 5.76 16.84 -1.39
C ILE A 124 5.68 18.09 -2.29
N SER A 125 4.59 18.20 -3.03
CA SER A 125 4.33 19.35 -3.92
C SER A 125 3.15 20.20 -3.43
N GLU A 126 2.27 19.62 -2.65
CA GLU A 126 1.09 20.29 -2.11
C GLU A 126 0.60 19.54 -0.86
N LEU A 127 0.16 20.30 0.14
CA LEU A 127 -0.58 19.81 1.31
C LEU A 127 -1.83 20.68 1.47
N ASN A 128 -3.00 20.06 1.45
CA ASN A 128 -4.26 20.74 1.76
C ASN A 128 -4.85 20.18 3.05
N ILE A 129 -5.28 21.07 3.93
CA ILE A 129 -6.03 20.72 5.13
C ILE A 129 -7.41 21.35 5.01
N HIS A 130 -8.43 20.53 5.04
CA HIS A 130 -9.82 20.95 5.04
C HIS A 130 -10.39 20.69 6.44
N TYR A 131 -10.52 21.70 7.24
CA TYR A 131 -11.17 21.60 8.55
C TYR A 131 -12.68 21.51 8.34
N GLY A 132 -13.22 20.33 8.56
CA GLY A 132 -14.64 20.09 8.44
C GLY A 132 -15.35 20.40 9.76
N ASN A 133 -16.52 21.04 9.66
CA ASN A 133 -17.44 21.16 10.76
C ASN A 133 -18.77 20.51 10.38
N PRO A 134 -18.97 19.20 10.73
CA PRO A 134 -20.18 18.49 10.37
C PRO A 134 -21.49 19.17 10.87
N ALA A 135 -21.41 19.87 12.00
CA ALA A 135 -22.57 20.53 12.59
C ALA A 135 -22.99 21.77 11.83
N LEU A 136 -22.05 22.52 11.27
CA LEU A 136 -22.30 23.77 10.53
C LEU A 136 -22.33 23.58 9.01
N LYS A 137 -21.88 22.41 8.52
CA LYS A 137 -21.66 22.13 7.09
C LYS A 137 -20.70 23.13 6.43
N GLU A 138 -19.76 23.62 7.18
CA GLU A 138 -18.73 24.56 6.76
C GLU A 138 -17.39 23.83 6.67
N THR A 139 -16.55 24.27 5.74
CA THR A 139 -15.19 23.79 5.59
C THR A 139 -14.25 24.97 5.49
N HIS A 140 -13.23 24.98 6.34
CA HIS A 140 -12.13 25.92 6.25
C HIS A 140 -10.94 25.23 5.54
N ARG A 141 -10.39 25.86 4.51
CA ARG A 141 -9.30 25.28 3.72
C ARG A 141 -8.01 26.08 3.85
N ILE A 142 -6.93 25.36 4.19
CA ILE A 142 -5.56 25.86 4.15
C ILE A 142 -4.77 25.03 3.15
N SER A 143 -4.05 25.70 2.26
CA SER A 143 -3.23 25.05 1.24
C SER A 143 -1.77 25.49 1.34
N PHE A 144 -0.85 24.54 1.45
CA PHE A 144 0.58 24.72 1.40
C PHE A 144 1.06 24.25 0.04
N VAL A 145 1.71 25.13 -0.73
CA VAL A 145 2.10 24.84 -2.11
C VAL A 145 3.54 25.28 -2.39
N GLN A 146 4.22 24.51 -3.23
CA GLN A 146 5.49 24.93 -3.80
C GLN A 146 5.24 25.64 -5.12
N ASN A 147 5.44 26.96 -5.14
CA ASN A 147 5.20 27.75 -6.37
C ASN A 147 6.34 27.56 -7.38
N GLN A 148 6.01 27.19 -8.61
CA GLN A 148 7.00 26.98 -9.69
C GLN A 148 7.75 28.23 -10.13
N GLY A 149 7.36 29.41 -9.67
CA GLY A 149 7.96 30.71 -10.07
C GLY A 149 8.70 31.45 -8.96
N GLN A 150 8.61 31.00 -7.72
CA GLN A 150 9.28 31.61 -6.56
C GLN A 150 9.94 30.52 -5.72
N PRO A 151 11.13 30.79 -5.15
CA PRO A 151 11.74 29.86 -4.23
C PRO A 151 10.92 29.75 -2.92
N GLY A 152 10.90 28.55 -2.35
CA GLY A 152 10.28 28.31 -1.07
C GLY A 152 8.82 27.86 -1.12
N TRP A 153 8.30 27.59 0.03
CA TRP A 153 6.92 27.17 0.26
C TRP A 153 6.04 28.38 0.57
N GLN A 154 4.81 28.31 0.13
CA GLN A 154 3.80 29.33 0.35
C GLN A 154 2.54 28.72 0.93
N VAL A 155 1.79 29.50 1.70
CA VAL A 155 0.52 29.13 2.28
C VAL A 155 -0.58 30.06 1.78
N GLN A 156 -1.75 29.51 1.60
CA GLN A 156 -2.99 30.22 1.29
C GLN A 156 -4.06 29.76 2.27
N ASP A 157 -4.57 30.68 3.06
CA ASP A 157 -5.74 30.48 3.92
C ASP A 157 -6.96 31.06 3.20
N PHE A 158 -7.82 30.19 2.67
CA PHE A 158 -8.92 30.60 1.81
C PHE A 158 -10.01 31.39 2.50
N ASP A 159 -10.10 31.32 3.82
CA ASP A 159 -11.18 31.96 4.58
C ASP A 159 -10.76 33.28 5.23
N THR A 160 -9.50 33.40 5.66
CA THR A 160 -9.01 34.63 6.33
C THR A 160 -8.21 35.55 5.41
N ASP A 161 -7.29 34.98 4.65
CA ASP A 161 -6.47 35.72 3.69
C ASP A 161 -6.09 34.82 2.50
N PRO A 162 -6.82 34.89 1.38
CA PRO A 162 -6.59 34.05 0.22
C PRO A 162 -5.31 34.42 -0.57
N SER A 163 -4.54 35.39 -0.13
CA SER A 163 -3.25 35.69 -0.75
C SER A 163 -2.20 34.63 -0.39
N LEU A 164 -1.30 34.35 -1.35
CA LEU A 164 -0.16 33.47 -1.10
C LEU A 164 0.89 34.21 -0.26
N ARG A 165 1.26 33.62 0.86
CA ARG A 165 2.24 34.17 1.80
C ARG A 165 3.38 33.17 2.01
N PRO A 166 4.62 33.66 2.15
CA PRO A 166 5.75 32.75 2.43
C PRO A 166 5.58 32.06 3.78
N ILE A 167 6.18 30.87 3.88
CA ILE A 167 6.26 30.09 5.12
C ILE A 167 7.70 30.15 5.64
N ASP A 168 7.88 30.05 6.94
CA ASP A 168 9.16 29.77 7.58
C ASP A 168 9.69 28.41 7.07
N GLU A 169 10.81 28.43 6.33
CA GLU A 169 11.37 27.25 5.69
C GLU A 169 11.91 26.21 6.69
N ASP A 170 12.44 26.65 7.82
CA ASP A 170 12.98 25.75 8.84
C ASP A 170 11.84 24.96 9.49
N ARG A 171 10.76 25.63 9.85
CA ARG A 171 9.56 24.99 10.38
C ARG A 171 8.90 24.07 9.36
N TRP A 172 8.86 24.47 8.08
CA TRP A 172 8.36 23.59 7.02
C TRP A 172 9.21 22.34 6.86
N ASN A 173 10.53 22.45 6.84
CA ASN A 173 11.44 21.32 6.69
C ASN A 173 11.30 20.29 7.83
N GLU A 174 11.19 20.78 9.08
CA GLU A 174 10.93 19.92 10.23
C GLU A 174 9.58 19.19 10.08
N PHE A 175 8.53 19.93 9.78
CA PHE A 175 7.17 19.43 9.61
C PHE A 175 7.07 18.43 8.46
N SER A 176 7.59 18.76 7.27
CA SER A 176 7.49 17.92 6.07
C SER A 176 8.16 16.56 6.25
N SER A 177 9.21 16.48 7.06
CA SER A 177 9.87 15.22 7.40
C SER A 177 8.96 14.27 8.19
N ARG A 178 8.08 14.82 9.02
CA ARG A 178 7.08 14.06 9.78
C ARG A 178 5.88 13.70 8.92
N VAL A 179 5.34 14.66 8.17
CA VAL A 179 4.11 14.47 7.39
C VAL A 179 4.27 13.51 6.22
N SER A 180 5.47 13.40 5.67
CA SER A 180 5.76 12.47 4.56
C SER A 180 5.61 11.00 4.93
N ARG A 181 5.54 10.67 6.22
CA ARG A 181 5.39 9.32 6.76
C ARG A 181 4.31 9.33 7.84
N ALA A 182 3.16 8.76 7.54
CA ALA A 182 2.24 8.40 8.61
C ALA A 182 2.75 7.09 9.22
N ASP A 183 3.26 7.16 10.44
CA ASP A 183 3.67 5.99 11.18
C ASP A 183 2.41 5.23 11.67
N GLU A 184 2.48 3.89 11.73
CA GLU A 184 1.44 3.03 12.30
C GLU A 184 0.04 3.16 11.68
N ILE A 185 -0.06 3.06 10.36
CA ILE A 185 -1.36 2.91 9.72
C ILE A 185 -1.80 1.45 9.81
N SER A 186 -2.97 1.22 10.37
CA SER A 186 -3.60 -0.10 10.43
C SER A 186 -5.02 -0.09 9.85
N VAL A 187 -5.56 -1.27 9.60
CA VAL A 187 -6.93 -1.46 9.11
C VAL A 187 -7.82 -1.84 10.28
N ALA A 188 -8.73 -0.95 10.66
CA ALA A 188 -9.73 -1.23 11.70
C ALA A 188 -10.87 -2.09 11.16
N VAL A 189 -11.37 -1.77 9.97
CA VAL A 189 -12.44 -2.49 9.30
C VAL A 189 -12.09 -2.66 7.82
N PRO A 190 -11.81 -3.88 7.37
CA PRO A 190 -11.33 -4.11 6.00
C PRO A 190 -12.40 -3.86 4.92
N TRP A 191 -13.68 -3.99 5.28
CA TRP A 191 -14.77 -3.86 4.34
C TRP A 191 -16.01 -3.24 4.96
N VAL A 192 -16.50 -2.14 4.38
CA VAL A 192 -17.75 -1.48 4.76
C VAL A 192 -18.79 -1.74 3.66
N ALA A 193 -19.63 -2.75 3.87
CA ALA A 193 -20.52 -3.31 2.84
C ALA A 193 -21.57 -2.32 2.34
N ASP A 194 -22.15 -1.52 3.19
CA ASP A 194 -23.17 -0.52 2.91
C ASP A 194 -22.58 0.87 2.58
N ARG A 195 -21.24 1.00 2.70
CA ARG A 195 -20.52 2.27 2.54
C ARG A 195 -20.95 3.36 3.51
N ASP A 196 -21.56 2.99 4.61
CA ASP A 196 -21.85 3.91 5.71
C ASP A 196 -20.66 3.99 6.67
N TYR A 197 -19.95 5.10 6.64
CA TYR A 197 -18.79 5.37 7.48
C TYR A 197 -19.12 6.20 8.71
N SER A 198 -20.39 6.58 8.90
CA SER A 198 -20.86 7.41 10.04
C SER A 198 -20.60 6.77 11.42
N PRO A 199 -20.60 5.43 11.60
CA PRO A 199 -20.27 4.82 12.88
C PRO A 199 -18.85 5.12 13.38
N TRP A 200 -17.96 5.55 12.48
CA TRP A 200 -16.58 5.96 12.82
C TRP A 200 -16.37 7.47 12.74
N GLY A 201 -17.48 8.26 12.75
CA GLY A 201 -17.44 9.71 12.65
C GLY A 201 -17.05 10.25 11.28
N ILE A 202 -16.93 9.41 10.25
CA ILE A 202 -16.52 9.83 8.90
C ILE A 202 -17.77 10.20 8.08
N THR A 203 -17.88 11.47 7.73
CA THR A 203 -19.01 12.06 6.99
C THR A 203 -18.52 12.88 5.80
N GLU A 204 -19.43 13.41 5.01
CA GLU A 204 -19.11 14.32 3.89
C GLU A 204 -18.43 15.63 4.34
N ASN A 205 -18.68 16.05 5.60
CA ASN A 205 -18.10 17.26 6.18
C ASN A 205 -17.00 16.96 7.19
N SER A 206 -16.41 15.78 7.12
CA SER A 206 -15.24 15.42 7.94
C SER A 206 -14.03 16.27 7.57
N THR A 207 -13.17 16.52 8.56
CA THR A 207 -11.85 17.08 8.30
C THR A 207 -11.10 16.18 7.32
N ALA A 208 -10.39 16.77 6.36
CA ALA A 208 -9.62 16.03 5.37
C ALA A 208 -8.19 16.54 5.26
N ILE A 209 -7.26 15.61 5.08
CA ILE A 209 -5.85 15.88 4.78
C ILE A 209 -5.56 15.34 3.38
N GLU A 210 -5.15 16.22 2.47
CA GLU A 210 -4.70 15.85 1.13
C GLU A 210 -3.22 16.16 0.98
N ILE A 211 -2.43 15.15 0.63
CA ILE A 211 -0.99 15.32 0.36
C ILE A 211 -0.74 14.88 -1.08
N ARG A 212 -0.04 15.71 -1.85
CA ARG A 212 0.41 15.42 -3.20
C ARG A 212 1.92 15.35 -3.26
N PHE A 213 2.41 14.39 -4.00
CA PHE A 213 3.82 14.14 -4.22
C PHE A 213 4.13 14.19 -5.70
N THR A 214 5.17 14.90 -6.07
CA THR A 214 5.68 14.97 -7.45
C THR A 214 7.19 14.79 -7.43
N GLY A 215 7.69 13.91 -8.28
CA GLY A 215 9.12 13.61 -8.32
C GLY A 215 9.51 12.80 -9.53
N LYS A 216 10.71 12.26 -9.48
CA LYS A 216 11.23 11.35 -10.50
C LYS A 216 11.61 10.02 -9.85
N THR A 217 11.34 8.94 -10.54
CA THR A 217 11.83 7.61 -10.20
C THR A 217 13.33 7.49 -10.49
N ASP A 218 13.97 6.44 -10.01
CA ASP A 218 15.38 6.14 -10.32
C ASP A 218 15.62 5.99 -11.83
N SER A 219 14.61 5.58 -12.59
CA SER A 219 14.65 5.53 -14.07
C SER A 219 14.45 6.90 -14.75
N GLY A 220 14.26 7.98 -13.98
CA GLY A 220 14.05 9.34 -14.49
C GLY A 220 12.62 9.64 -14.92
N THR A 221 11.69 8.72 -14.77
CA THR A 221 10.27 8.93 -15.10
C THR A 221 9.60 9.79 -14.03
N THR A 222 8.90 10.85 -14.45
CA THR A 222 8.12 11.69 -13.53
C THR A 222 6.94 10.91 -12.99
N PHE A 223 6.71 11.00 -11.67
CA PHE A 223 5.50 10.47 -11.02
C PHE A 223 4.73 11.61 -10.34
N THR A 224 3.44 11.42 -10.21
CA THR A 224 2.55 12.22 -9.36
C THR A 224 1.67 11.26 -8.60
N ASP A 225 1.79 11.28 -7.28
CA ASP A 225 0.98 10.49 -6.36
C ASP A 225 0.23 11.42 -5.41
N GLY A 226 -0.77 10.89 -4.74
CA GLY A 226 -1.49 11.66 -3.74
C GLY A 226 -2.29 10.76 -2.82
N VAL A 227 -2.61 11.29 -1.66
CA VAL A 227 -3.49 10.68 -0.67
C VAL A 227 -4.49 11.72 -0.19
N LEU A 228 -5.75 11.33 -0.08
CA LEU A 228 -6.82 12.13 0.51
C LEU A 228 -7.44 11.32 1.64
N LEU A 229 -7.20 11.74 2.88
CA LEU A 229 -7.66 11.11 4.09
C LEU A 229 -8.83 11.91 4.67
N LEU A 230 -10.01 11.31 4.75
CA LEU A 230 -11.13 11.83 5.55
C LEU A 230 -10.97 11.30 6.96
N LEU A 231 -10.98 12.21 7.94
CA LEU A 231 -10.82 11.89 9.36
C LEU A 231 -12.19 11.71 10.01
N GLY A 232 -12.29 10.71 10.86
CA GLY A 232 -13.43 10.46 11.74
C GLY A 232 -13.09 10.75 13.19
N ASP A 233 -13.76 10.05 14.09
CA ASP A 233 -13.55 10.16 15.53
C ASP A 233 -12.21 9.56 15.96
N LYS A 234 -11.71 9.96 17.13
CA LYS A 234 -10.63 9.23 17.80
C LYS A 234 -11.15 7.89 18.33
N THR A 235 -10.24 6.93 18.42
CA THR A 235 -10.50 5.66 19.13
C THR A 235 -10.75 5.92 20.61
N GLU A 236 -11.36 4.96 21.32
CA GLU A 236 -11.69 5.11 22.75
C GLU A 236 -10.44 5.38 23.65
N ASP A 237 -9.28 4.86 23.23
CA ASP A 237 -8.00 5.07 23.90
C ASP A 237 -7.27 6.35 23.46
N GLU A 238 -7.87 7.13 22.53
CA GLU A 238 -7.34 8.36 21.94
C GLU A 238 -6.00 8.21 21.19
N GLN A 239 -5.53 6.98 20.95
CA GLN A 239 -4.26 6.72 20.29
C GLN A 239 -4.32 6.87 18.76
N PHE A 240 -5.51 6.72 18.18
CA PHE A 240 -5.70 6.76 16.74
C PHE A 240 -6.94 7.57 16.36
N TYR A 241 -6.93 8.08 15.12
CA TYR A 241 -8.12 8.55 14.43
C TYR A 241 -8.61 7.47 13.48
N TYR A 242 -9.90 7.25 13.43
CA TYR A 242 -10.49 6.56 12.30
C TYR A 242 -10.37 7.42 11.06
N ALA A 243 -10.07 6.79 9.92
CA ALA A 243 -9.92 7.51 8.67
C ALA A 243 -10.32 6.66 7.47
N LYS A 244 -10.56 7.33 6.35
CA LYS A 244 -10.84 6.72 5.07
C LYS A 244 -9.99 7.38 3.99
N ASN A 245 -9.24 6.57 3.23
CA ASN A 245 -8.53 7.08 2.05
C ASN A 245 -9.47 7.12 0.84
N GLN A 246 -9.68 8.30 0.28
CA GLN A 246 -10.65 8.52 -0.81
C GLN A 246 -10.03 8.49 -2.21
N THR A 247 -8.71 8.42 -2.33
CA THR A 247 -8.01 8.79 -3.57
C THR A 247 -8.14 7.79 -4.73
N THR A 248 -8.25 6.47 -4.52
CA THR A 248 -8.02 5.55 -5.66
C THR A 248 -8.66 4.18 -5.62
N TYR A 249 -9.31 3.78 -4.54
CA TYR A 249 -9.72 2.38 -4.39
C TYR A 249 -11.24 2.23 -4.41
N SER A 250 -11.71 1.21 -5.14
CA SER A 250 -13.14 0.83 -5.12
C SER A 250 -13.57 0.27 -3.76
N ILE A 251 -12.61 -0.22 -2.98
CA ILE A 251 -12.77 -0.68 -1.61
C ILE A 251 -12.07 0.33 -0.72
N GLN A 252 -12.78 0.83 0.25
CA GLN A 252 -12.30 1.82 1.19
C GLN A 252 -12.49 1.25 2.59
N PRO A 253 -11.42 0.67 3.17
CA PRO A 253 -11.44 0.22 4.54
C PRO A 253 -11.54 1.42 5.48
N VAL A 254 -11.95 1.17 6.72
CA VAL A 254 -11.72 2.11 7.82
C VAL A 254 -10.30 1.87 8.32
N LEU A 255 -9.49 2.92 8.26
CA LEU A 255 -8.10 2.93 8.73
C LEU A 255 -8.04 3.47 10.16
N GLN A 256 -6.97 3.15 10.85
CA GLN A 256 -6.53 3.85 12.06
C GLN A 256 -5.22 4.55 11.73
N LEU A 257 -5.19 5.85 12.00
CA LEU A 257 -4.01 6.72 11.84
C LEU A 257 -3.55 7.14 13.21
N ASN A 258 -2.25 7.10 13.46
CA ASN A 258 -1.67 7.56 14.70
C ASN A 258 -2.13 8.99 15.05
N ALA A 259 -2.62 9.21 16.27
CA ALA A 259 -3.20 10.48 16.68
C ALA A 259 -2.16 11.61 16.70
N ASP A 260 -0.93 11.34 17.16
CA ASP A 260 0.14 12.33 17.17
C ASP A 260 0.49 12.83 15.77
N TRP A 261 0.46 11.93 14.77
CA TRP A 261 0.69 12.31 13.39
C TRP A 261 -0.44 13.23 12.87
N VAL A 262 -1.70 12.85 13.10
CA VAL A 262 -2.86 13.64 12.67
C VAL A 262 -2.89 14.99 13.36
N ASP A 263 -2.73 15.00 14.69
CA ASP A 263 -2.72 16.22 15.49
C ASP A 263 -1.59 17.15 15.05
N THR A 264 -0.38 16.63 14.76
CA THR A 264 0.75 17.42 14.21
C THR A 264 0.36 18.12 12.91
N VAL A 265 -0.33 17.43 11.99
CA VAL A 265 -0.77 18.02 10.71
C VAL A 265 -1.81 19.10 10.94
N LEU A 266 -2.80 18.85 11.81
CA LEU A 266 -3.86 19.81 12.07
C LEU A 266 -3.35 21.03 12.84
N GLU A 267 -2.45 20.85 13.81
CA GLU A 267 -1.84 21.95 14.54
C GLU A 267 -1.01 22.86 13.63
N PHE A 268 -0.27 22.30 12.67
CA PHE A 268 0.52 23.08 11.73
C PHE A 268 -0.34 23.99 10.86
N GLY A 269 -1.54 23.53 10.48
CA GLY A 269 -2.49 24.38 9.78
C GLY A 269 -3.16 25.42 10.67
N ASN A 270 -3.40 25.12 11.96
CA ASN A 270 -3.99 26.07 12.91
C ASN A 270 -3.00 27.15 13.36
N ASP A 271 -1.71 26.83 13.46
CA ASP A 271 -0.63 27.77 13.83
C ASP A 271 0.34 27.93 12.64
N ILE A 272 -0.17 28.59 11.60
CA ILE A 272 0.57 28.73 10.34
C ILE A 272 1.89 29.51 10.58
N PRO A 273 3.04 28.89 10.27
CA PRO A 273 4.34 29.53 10.46
C PRO A 273 4.64 30.47 9.28
N TYR A 274 4.12 31.67 9.30
CA TYR A 274 4.42 32.65 8.28
C TYR A 274 5.91 33.03 8.32
N GLY A 275 6.52 33.09 7.15
CA GLY A 275 7.85 33.63 6.94
C GLY A 275 7.85 35.18 6.88
N ASP A 276 9.02 35.77 7.08
CA ASP A 276 9.23 37.23 6.98
C ASP A 276 9.17 37.74 5.53
#